data_e4b09ebddd16d375b6ad18925b62bd31
#
_entry.id   e4b09ebddd16d375b6ad18925b62bd31
#
_cell.length_a   1.000
_cell.length_b   1.000
_cell.length_c   1.000
_cell.angle_alpha   90.00
_cell.angle_beta   90.00
_cell.angle_gamma   90.00
#
_symmetry.space_group_name_H-M   'P 1'
#
loop_
_entity.id
_entity.type
_entity.pdbx_description
1 polymer ?
#
loop_
_entity_poly.entity_id
_entity_poly.type
_entity_poly.pdbx_seq_one_letter_code
_entity_poly.pdbx_strand_id
1 'polypeptide(L)'
;MLGLTTRRSAATRSKCLTSATTSFLRTRAAERPSQLCLASKDFHTSQPNAGSRPTWMPMRVKTPWIEALTKSREDAKSGKGASAPVAKPDLTPKKMSDSHYSAILPLAQDKWLLDTYLNASGHIRLGSLLMDLDALAGIIAYRHTGGSVTTVTAACDRITIEHPLMEICDLELSGQVTYATGRSSMEISLQVAKAPPEGQKAKPEDVLITCAFTMVSLDPATKKPVNVAPLLLETDEERLLFKKGEENYQAKKGLRKRSLLQKAPDDEESNLIHSMWTKEMSYLSPESPEQRPSNMVFMSDTNLKSAMIMQPQDRNRHNFMIFGGFLLKQTFELAFCCVASFSHARPNFISLDPSTFENPVPVGSVLYLRATVAYTEPVETDSGSKYTKVQVRVDTKVRDVEHGTKKSTGQFNYTFLVEKDIQVMPKSYGEFMLWTDARRRSQNAAALAPTGSRELSALRGLKDSVTE
;
A
#
# COMPACT_ATOMS: atom_id res chain seq x y z
N MET A 1 -2.28 34.89 62.49
CA MET A 1 -2.03 36.32 62.45
C MET A 1 -1.72 36.69 61.03
N LEU A 2 -2.69 37.25 60.33
CA LEU A 2 -2.73 38.63 59.76
C LEU A 2 -1.70 38.74 58.59
N GLY A 3 -2.05 39.14 57.39
CA GLY A 3 -3.22 39.86 56.95
C GLY A 3 -3.27 39.90 55.39
N LEU A 4 -4.48 40.10 54.96
CA LEU A 4 -4.91 40.46 53.59
C LEU A 4 -4.35 41.86 53.21
N THR A 5 -4.05 42.02 51.90
CA THR A 5 -4.34 43.28 51.22
C THR A 5 -4.69 43.07 49.76
N THR A 6 -5.92 43.38 49.48
CA THR A 6 -6.53 43.65 48.17
C THR A 6 -6.05 44.99 47.62
N ARG A 7 -5.83 45.13 46.32
CA ARG A 7 -6.14 46.39 45.63
C ARG A 7 -6.64 46.12 44.19
N ARG A 8 -7.81 46.66 43.96
CA ARG A 8 -8.56 46.87 42.72
C ARG A 8 -8.02 48.06 41.92
N SER A 9 -8.53 48.09 40.72
CA SER A 9 -8.79 49.22 39.79
C SER A 9 -7.78 49.30 38.63
N ALA A 10 -8.12 49.61 37.39
CA ALA A 10 -9.30 50.28 36.86
C ALA A 10 -9.48 49.93 35.37
N ALA A 11 -10.72 50.01 34.98
CA ALA A 11 -11.16 49.93 33.58
C ALA A 11 -10.86 51.26 32.85
N THR A 12 -10.53 51.17 31.57
CA THR A 12 -10.66 52.31 30.65
C THR A 12 -11.46 51.91 29.44
N ARG A 13 -12.65 52.49 29.34
CA ARG A 13 -13.54 52.52 28.17
C ARG A 13 -13.04 53.59 27.20
N SER A 14 -13.14 53.36 25.92
CA SER A 14 -13.35 54.39 24.90
C SER A 14 -14.09 53.75 23.75
N LYS A 15 -15.36 53.96 23.62
CA LYS A 15 -16.22 54.79 22.76
C LYS A 15 -15.79 54.71 21.29
N CYS A 16 -16.55 53.99 20.48
CA CYS A 16 -17.76 54.39 19.74
C CYS A 16 -17.50 55.48 18.67
N LEU A 17 -17.61 55.08 17.42
CA LEU A 17 -18.09 55.99 16.39
C LEU A 17 -18.93 55.19 15.37
N THR A 18 -20.20 55.50 15.43
CA THR A 18 -21.27 55.18 14.47
C THR A 18 -21.28 56.19 13.35
N SER A 19 -21.56 55.80 12.14
CA SER A 19 -22.40 56.46 11.12
C SER A 19 -22.19 55.75 9.81
N ALA A 20 -23.07 55.58 8.88
CA ALA A 20 -24.46 55.90 8.68
C ALA A 20 -24.90 55.18 7.42
N THR A 21 -26.02 54.58 7.52
CA THR A 21 -27.02 54.32 6.50
C THR A 21 -26.90 55.09 5.18
N THR A 22 -27.05 54.37 4.04
CA THR A 22 -28.12 54.75 3.10
C THR A 22 -28.46 53.56 2.17
N SER A 23 -29.73 53.29 2.17
CA SER A 23 -30.51 52.39 1.31
C SER A 23 -30.43 52.72 -0.16
N PHE A 24 -30.31 51.73 -1.03
CA PHE A 24 -30.89 51.73 -2.36
C PHE A 24 -31.53 50.40 -2.67
N LEU A 25 -32.82 50.33 -2.35
CA LEU A 25 -33.75 49.39 -2.99
C LEU A 25 -33.93 49.81 -4.43
N ARG A 26 -33.49 48.96 -5.37
CA ARG A 26 -34.02 48.91 -6.74
C ARG A 26 -34.29 47.46 -7.09
N THR A 27 -35.56 47.15 -7.06
CA THR A 27 -36.18 46.04 -7.74
C THR A 27 -35.68 45.88 -9.19
N ARG A 28 -35.04 44.76 -9.46
CA ARG A 28 -34.97 44.24 -10.81
C ARG A 28 -35.45 42.78 -10.81
N ALA A 29 -36.31 42.56 -11.79
CA ALA A 29 -37.03 41.34 -12.08
C ALA A 29 -36.16 40.10 -12.03
N ALA A 30 -36.74 39.00 -11.49
CA ALA A 30 -36.21 37.66 -11.49
C ALA A 30 -36.03 37.19 -12.96
N GLU A 31 -34.81 37.24 -13.44
CA GLU A 31 -34.37 36.39 -14.54
C GLU A 31 -34.05 35.03 -13.93
N ARG A 32 -34.81 34.01 -14.32
CA ARG A 32 -34.52 32.62 -14.05
C ARG A 32 -33.12 32.31 -14.57
N PRO A 33 -32.23 31.70 -13.79
CA PRO A 33 -30.99 31.18 -14.34
C PRO A 33 -31.37 30.14 -15.39
N SER A 34 -30.98 30.39 -16.62
CA SER A 34 -31.01 29.43 -17.70
C SER A 34 -30.39 28.13 -17.22
N GLN A 35 -31.13 27.06 -17.34
CA GLN A 35 -30.62 25.71 -17.22
C GLN A 35 -29.38 25.62 -18.10
N LEU A 36 -28.19 25.57 -17.47
CA LEU A 36 -27.01 25.01 -18.07
C LEU A 36 -27.34 23.55 -18.38
N CYS A 37 -27.84 23.32 -19.60
CA CYS A 37 -27.73 22.01 -20.20
C CYS A 37 -26.24 21.67 -20.22
N LEU A 38 -25.78 20.96 -19.21
CA LEU A 38 -24.62 20.12 -19.33
C LEU A 38 -24.99 19.09 -20.40
N ALA A 39 -24.69 19.45 -21.66
CA ALA A 39 -24.64 18.48 -22.72
C ALA A 39 -23.78 17.35 -22.18
N SER A 40 -24.38 16.21 -21.90
CA SER A 40 -23.68 14.96 -21.74
C SER A 40 -22.95 14.75 -23.06
N LYS A 41 -21.68 15.20 -23.10
CA LYS A 41 -20.77 14.68 -24.09
C LYS A 41 -20.67 13.21 -23.74
N ASP A 42 -21.42 12.43 -24.50
CA ASP A 42 -21.21 11.00 -24.57
C ASP A 42 -19.70 10.83 -24.76
N PHE A 43 -19.06 10.32 -23.74
CA PHE A 43 -17.73 9.75 -23.91
C PHE A 43 -17.95 8.60 -24.88
N HIS A 44 -17.80 8.88 -26.16
CA HIS A 44 -17.57 7.85 -27.15
C HIS A 44 -16.35 7.07 -26.65
N THR A 45 -16.59 5.97 -25.98
CA THR A 45 -15.64 4.89 -25.91
C THR A 45 -15.48 4.45 -27.36
N SER A 46 -14.49 5.01 -28.08
CA SER A 46 -14.01 4.44 -29.31
C SER A 46 -13.75 2.96 -28.97
N GLN A 47 -14.52 2.07 -29.57
CA GLN A 47 -14.22 0.65 -29.49
C GLN A 47 -12.76 0.52 -29.92
N PRO A 48 -11.90 -0.13 -29.12
CA PRO A 48 -10.53 -0.34 -29.54
C PRO A 48 -10.57 -1.07 -30.87
N ASN A 49 -9.88 -0.54 -31.88
CA ASN A 49 -9.67 -1.22 -33.13
C ASN A 49 -9.21 -2.66 -32.83
N ALA A 50 -9.82 -3.63 -33.49
CA ALA A 50 -9.47 -5.02 -33.35
C ALA A 50 -7.96 -5.19 -33.66
N GLY A 51 -7.11 -5.25 -32.61
CA GLY A 51 -5.66 -5.30 -32.72
C GLY A 51 -4.91 -4.39 -31.73
N SER A 52 -5.49 -3.33 -31.21
CA SER A 52 -4.81 -2.46 -30.24
C SER A 52 -4.81 -3.07 -28.84
N ARG A 53 -3.66 -2.97 -28.15
CA ARG A 53 -3.56 -3.39 -26.75
C ARG A 53 -4.52 -2.60 -25.88
N PRO A 54 -5.17 -3.23 -24.89
CA PRO A 54 -6.01 -2.49 -23.96
C PRO A 54 -5.18 -1.45 -23.19
N THR A 55 -5.70 -0.23 -23.11
CA THR A 55 -5.11 0.84 -22.31
C THR A 55 -5.58 0.70 -20.87
N TRP A 56 -4.64 0.83 -19.93
CA TRP A 56 -4.96 0.82 -18.51
C TRP A 56 -5.76 2.06 -18.16
N MET A 57 -6.88 1.86 -17.51
CA MET A 57 -7.70 2.94 -16.99
C MET A 57 -7.87 2.77 -15.48
N PRO A 58 -7.75 3.84 -14.68
CA PRO A 58 -8.02 3.78 -13.25
C PRO A 58 -9.40 3.16 -12.99
N MET A 59 -9.45 2.12 -12.16
CA MET A 59 -10.69 1.41 -11.91
C MET A 59 -11.71 2.31 -11.22
N ARG A 60 -12.85 2.55 -11.88
CA ARG A 60 -14.03 3.14 -11.25
C ARG A 60 -15.09 2.06 -11.06
N VAL A 61 -15.74 2.06 -9.91
CA VAL A 61 -16.90 1.21 -9.65
C VAL A 61 -18.05 1.69 -10.54
N LYS A 62 -18.62 0.79 -11.35
CA LYS A 62 -19.66 1.14 -12.36
C LYS A 62 -20.94 1.68 -11.74
N THR A 63 -21.32 1.19 -10.56
CA THR A 63 -22.56 1.59 -9.89
C THR A 63 -22.31 2.78 -8.98
N PRO A 64 -23.02 3.91 -9.11
CA PRO A 64 -22.95 5.04 -8.20
C PRO A 64 -23.21 4.61 -6.73
N TRP A 65 -22.55 5.26 -5.78
CA TRP A 65 -22.68 4.90 -4.37
C TRP A 65 -24.13 5.00 -3.86
N ILE A 66 -24.83 6.05 -4.28
CA ILE A 66 -26.20 6.28 -3.85
C ILE A 66 -27.14 5.14 -4.28
N GLU A 67 -26.97 4.61 -5.48
CA GLU A 67 -27.75 3.47 -5.99
C GLU A 67 -27.41 2.18 -5.20
N ALA A 68 -26.11 1.94 -4.97
CA ALA A 68 -25.66 0.79 -4.18
C ALA A 68 -26.25 0.83 -2.75
N LEU A 69 -26.24 2.03 -2.14
CA LEU A 69 -26.77 2.25 -0.79
C LEU A 69 -28.29 2.10 -0.74
N THR A 70 -29.03 2.65 -1.73
CA THR A 70 -30.48 2.53 -1.84
C THR A 70 -30.88 1.07 -1.99
N LYS A 71 -30.25 0.35 -2.91
CA LYS A 71 -30.50 -1.09 -3.10
C LYS A 71 -30.23 -1.89 -1.82
N SER A 72 -29.12 -1.63 -1.14
CA SER A 72 -28.80 -2.32 0.13
C SER A 72 -29.87 -2.07 1.20
N ARG A 73 -30.41 -0.84 1.29
CA ARG A 73 -31.47 -0.48 2.24
C ARG A 73 -32.82 -1.15 1.87
N GLU A 74 -33.15 -1.25 0.59
CA GLU A 74 -34.31 -1.92 0.09
C GLU A 74 -34.25 -3.43 0.35
N ASP A 75 -33.10 -4.06 0.07
CA ASP A 75 -32.87 -5.48 0.35
C ASP A 75 -32.98 -5.78 1.85
N ALA A 76 -32.46 -4.90 2.70
CA ALA A 76 -32.57 -5.02 4.16
C ALA A 76 -34.01 -4.88 4.64
N LYS A 77 -34.82 -3.97 4.07
CA LYS A 77 -36.25 -3.76 4.43
C LYS A 77 -37.14 -4.88 3.94
N SER A 78 -36.84 -5.43 2.77
CA SER A 78 -37.68 -6.49 2.15
C SER A 78 -37.40 -7.89 2.71
N GLY A 79 -36.46 -8.03 3.64
CA GLY A 79 -36.04 -9.35 4.16
C GLY A 79 -35.45 -10.27 3.08
N LYS A 80 -35.26 -9.74 1.86
CA LYS A 80 -34.64 -10.43 0.73
C LYS A 80 -33.15 -10.46 0.80
N GLY A 81 -32.60 -10.72 1.98
CA GLY A 81 -31.16 -11.03 2.13
C GLY A 81 -30.73 -12.36 1.49
N ALA A 82 -31.68 -13.09 0.93
CA ALA A 82 -31.45 -14.27 0.12
C ALA A 82 -31.44 -13.85 -1.36
N SER A 83 -30.28 -13.46 -1.89
CA SER A 83 -30.09 -13.29 -3.32
C SER A 83 -30.55 -14.55 -4.08
N ALA A 84 -31.00 -14.36 -5.32
CA ALA A 84 -31.23 -15.44 -6.26
C ALA A 84 -30.09 -16.47 -6.18
N PRO A 85 -30.35 -17.78 -6.41
CA PRO A 85 -29.34 -18.81 -6.30
C PRO A 85 -28.15 -18.43 -7.16
N VAL A 86 -27.06 -18.06 -6.51
CA VAL A 86 -25.81 -17.71 -7.18
C VAL A 86 -25.35 -18.97 -7.90
N ALA A 87 -25.12 -18.89 -9.20
CA ALA A 87 -24.60 -20.01 -9.98
C ALA A 87 -23.38 -20.59 -9.25
N LYS A 88 -23.34 -21.92 -9.10
CA LYS A 88 -22.19 -22.58 -8.48
C LYS A 88 -20.93 -22.21 -9.25
N PRO A 89 -19.80 -22.00 -8.57
CA PRO A 89 -18.54 -21.71 -9.24
C PRO A 89 -18.17 -22.86 -10.18
N ASP A 90 -17.73 -22.50 -11.37
CA ASP A 90 -17.20 -23.46 -12.34
C ASP A 90 -15.81 -23.93 -11.84
N LEU A 91 -15.69 -25.23 -11.59
CA LEU A 91 -14.46 -25.88 -11.10
C LEU A 91 -13.71 -26.64 -12.20
N THR A 92 -14.12 -26.49 -13.46
CA THR A 92 -13.41 -27.07 -14.60
C THR A 92 -11.96 -26.54 -14.63
N PRO A 93 -10.92 -27.41 -14.72
CA PRO A 93 -9.54 -26.98 -14.81
C PRO A 93 -9.32 -25.97 -15.94
N LYS A 94 -8.57 -24.89 -15.67
CA LYS A 94 -8.31 -23.78 -16.58
C LYS A 94 -6.84 -23.65 -16.88
N LYS A 95 -6.50 -23.21 -18.10
CA LYS A 95 -5.12 -22.90 -18.47
C LYS A 95 -4.66 -21.62 -17.79
N MET A 96 -3.35 -21.46 -17.60
CA MET A 96 -2.77 -20.20 -17.10
C MET A 96 -3.10 -19.04 -18.04
N SER A 97 -3.02 -19.27 -19.36
CA SER A 97 -3.32 -18.30 -20.41
C SER A 97 -4.75 -17.75 -20.37
N ASP A 98 -5.75 -18.52 -19.88
CA ASP A 98 -7.14 -18.08 -19.80
C ASP A 98 -7.30 -16.88 -18.84
N SER A 99 -6.45 -16.83 -17.82
CA SER A 99 -6.42 -15.75 -16.84
C SER A 99 -5.52 -14.59 -17.24
N HIS A 100 -4.62 -14.78 -18.21
CA HIS A 100 -3.63 -13.76 -18.59
C HIS A 100 -4.31 -12.45 -19.00
N TYR A 101 -3.77 -11.35 -18.46
CA TYR A 101 -4.20 -9.99 -18.81
C TYR A 101 -2.98 -9.08 -18.91
N SER A 102 -2.97 -8.24 -19.93
CA SER A 102 -1.96 -7.21 -20.14
C SER A 102 -2.65 -5.91 -20.56
N ALA A 103 -2.18 -4.78 -20.05
CA ALA A 103 -2.65 -3.45 -20.41
C ALA A 103 -1.50 -2.44 -20.39
N ILE A 104 -1.56 -1.46 -21.29
CA ILE A 104 -0.59 -0.37 -21.37
C ILE A 104 -1.05 0.79 -20.51
N LEU A 105 -0.17 1.30 -19.66
CA LEU A 105 -0.30 2.54 -18.93
C LEU A 105 0.47 3.63 -19.72
N PRO A 106 -0.20 4.49 -20.50
CA PRO A 106 0.44 5.36 -21.49
C PRO A 106 0.97 6.65 -20.86
N LEU A 107 1.94 6.55 -19.95
CA LEU A 107 2.47 7.69 -19.19
C LEU A 107 3.24 8.69 -20.07
N ALA A 108 3.91 8.23 -21.12
CA ALA A 108 4.63 9.11 -22.05
C ALA A 108 3.68 9.81 -23.05
N GLN A 109 2.52 9.21 -23.34
CA GLN A 109 1.58 9.69 -24.35
C GLN A 109 0.50 10.61 -23.75
N ASP A 110 0.04 10.34 -22.52
CA ASP A 110 -1.04 11.05 -21.85
C ASP A 110 -0.50 11.87 -20.66
N LYS A 111 -0.31 13.18 -20.89
CA LYS A 111 0.18 14.12 -19.87
C LYS A 111 -0.76 14.27 -18.69
N TRP A 112 -2.08 14.16 -18.88
CA TRP A 112 -3.07 14.25 -17.82
C TRP A 112 -3.04 13.00 -16.94
N LEU A 113 -2.87 11.84 -17.57
CA LEU A 113 -2.66 10.61 -16.84
C LEU A 113 -1.35 10.64 -16.07
N LEU A 114 -0.26 11.06 -16.72
CA LEU A 114 1.05 11.21 -16.09
C LEU A 114 0.98 12.09 -14.84
N ASP A 115 0.29 13.22 -14.89
CA ASP A 115 0.13 14.14 -13.75
C ASP A 115 -0.47 13.43 -12.51
N THR A 116 -1.32 12.42 -12.70
CA THR A 116 -1.88 11.63 -11.60
C THR A 116 -0.88 10.64 -10.99
N TYR A 117 0.22 10.36 -11.66
CA TYR A 117 1.28 9.44 -11.22
C TYR A 117 2.56 10.15 -10.77
N LEU A 118 2.69 11.44 -10.97
CA LEU A 118 3.89 12.16 -10.55
C LEU A 118 3.77 12.69 -9.12
N ASN A 119 4.91 12.74 -8.45
CA ASN A 119 5.08 13.50 -7.21
C ASN A 119 5.63 14.92 -7.52
N ALA A 120 5.77 15.74 -6.47
CA ALA A 120 6.26 17.10 -6.58
C ALA A 120 7.70 17.22 -7.15
N SER A 121 8.47 16.14 -7.17
CA SER A 121 9.82 16.08 -7.73
C SER A 121 9.88 15.53 -9.16
N GLY A 122 8.72 15.26 -9.78
CA GLY A 122 8.63 14.71 -11.12
C GLY A 122 8.91 13.21 -11.22
N HIS A 123 8.82 12.47 -10.10
CA HIS A 123 9.03 11.03 -10.08
C HIS A 123 7.70 10.29 -10.02
N ILE A 124 7.68 9.08 -10.57
CA ILE A 124 6.49 8.23 -10.55
C ILE A 124 6.21 7.77 -9.11
N ARG A 125 5.00 8.04 -8.63
CA ARG A 125 4.49 7.63 -7.32
C ARG A 125 4.28 6.13 -7.27
N LEU A 126 5.16 5.44 -6.56
CA LEU A 126 5.09 3.99 -6.44
C LEU A 126 3.79 3.54 -5.74
N GLY A 127 3.30 4.30 -4.78
CA GLY A 127 2.00 4.02 -4.13
C GLY A 127 0.83 3.91 -5.12
N SER A 128 0.84 4.70 -6.21
CA SER A 128 -0.17 4.59 -7.28
C SER A 128 -0.01 3.30 -8.08
N LEU A 129 1.22 2.91 -8.42
CA LEU A 129 1.49 1.62 -9.08
C LEU A 129 1.11 0.42 -8.21
N LEU A 130 1.38 0.47 -6.90
CA LEU A 130 0.96 -0.60 -5.96
C LEU A 130 -0.56 -0.74 -5.92
N MET A 131 -1.28 0.37 -6.00
CA MET A 131 -2.74 0.38 -6.09
C MET A 131 -3.22 -0.28 -7.37
N ASP A 132 -2.59 0.01 -8.50
CA ASP A 132 -2.94 -0.57 -9.80
C ASP A 132 -2.60 -2.06 -9.91
N LEU A 133 -1.51 -2.49 -9.28
CA LEU A 133 -1.15 -3.91 -9.21
C LEU A 133 -2.20 -4.74 -8.47
N ASP A 134 -2.74 -4.23 -7.37
CA ASP A 134 -3.84 -4.91 -6.67
C ASP A 134 -5.12 -4.95 -7.53
N ALA A 135 -5.41 -3.86 -8.24
CA ALA A 135 -6.54 -3.82 -9.17
C ALA A 135 -6.37 -4.81 -10.33
N LEU A 136 -5.17 -4.92 -10.89
CA LEU A 136 -4.82 -5.89 -11.93
C LEU A 136 -4.97 -7.33 -11.41
N ALA A 137 -4.49 -7.61 -10.19
CA ALA A 137 -4.70 -8.91 -9.54
C ALA A 137 -6.19 -9.26 -9.46
N GLY A 138 -7.03 -8.29 -9.10
CA GLY A 138 -8.47 -8.44 -9.09
C GLY A 138 -9.07 -8.81 -10.46
N ILE A 139 -8.64 -8.12 -11.53
CA ILE A 139 -9.09 -8.42 -12.90
C ILE A 139 -8.73 -9.86 -13.29
N ILE A 140 -7.47 -10.25 -13.08
CA ILE A 140 -6.96 -11.59 -13.40
C ILE A 140 -7.70 -12.67 -12.59
N ALA A 141 -7.93 -12.41 -11.29
CA ALA A 141 -8.71 -13.31 -10.44
C ALA A 141 -10.12 -13.55 -10.99
N TYR A 142 -10.81 -12.50 -11.44
CA TYR A 142 -12.14 -12.62 -12.02
C TYR A 142 -12.15 -13.30 -13.40
N ARG A 143 -11.09 -13.16 -14.18
CA ARG A 143 -10.95 -13.93 -15.42
C ARG A 143 -10.87 -15.43 -15.13
N HIS A 144 -10.20 -15.80 -14.05
CA HIS A 144 -10.08 -17.19 -13.63
C HIS A 144 -11.37 -17.73 -12.98
N THR A 145 -12.00 -16.96 -12.08
CA THR A 145 -13.13 -17.44 -11.26
C THR A 145 -14.51 -17.15 -11.86
N GLY A 146 -14.60 -16.21 -12.79
CA GLY A 146 -15.89 -15.67 -13.26
C GLY A 146 -16.55 -14.73 -12.24
N GLY A 147 -17.81 -14.36 -12.49
CA GLY A 147 -18.55 -13.39 -11.69
C GLY A 147 -19.39 -13.98 -10.56
N SER A 148 -19.42 -15.31 -10.40
CA SER A 148 -20.23 -16.01 -9.41
C SER A 148 -19.71 -15.94 -7.97
N VAL A 149 -18.45 -15.54 -7.78
CA VAL A 149 -17.78 -15.44 -6.49
C VAL A 149 -17.29 -14.02 -6.20
N THR A 150 -17.07 -13.72 -4.92
CA THR A 150 -16.41 -12.50 -4.49
C THR A 150 -14.94 -12.80 -4.26
N THR A 151 -14.03 -12.15 -4.99
CA THR A 151 -12.60 -12.34 -4.81
C THR A 151 -12.01 -11.14 -4.07
N VAL A 152 -11.21 -11.41 -3.04
CA VAL A 152 -10.58 -10.40 -2.19
C VAL A 152 -9.08 -10.66 -2.05
N THR A 153 -8.31 -9.60 -1.90
CA THR A 153 -6.87 -9.67 -1.64
C THR A 153 -6.63 -10.14 -0.22
N ALA A 154 -5.92 -11.25 -0.07
CA ALA A 154 -5.58 -11.83 1.24
C ALA A 154 -4.15 -11.54 1.64
N ALA A 155 -3.23 -11.52 0.69
CA ALA A 155 -1.82 -11.22 0.92
C ALA A 155 -1.17 -10.66 -0.34
N CYS A 156 -0.13 -9.87 -0.12
CA CYS A 156 0.83 -9.47 -1.12
C CYS A 156 2.17 -10.10 -0.77
N ASP A 157 2.85 -10.69 -1.73
CA ASP A 157 4.20 -11.19 -1.56
C ASP A 157 5.22 -10.05 -1.59
N ARG A 158 6.49 -10.39 -1.47
CA ARG A 158 7.55 -9.41 -1.56
C ARG A 158 7.49 -8.67 -2.90
N ILE A 159 7.48 -7.33 -2.82
CA ILE A 159 7.61 -6.46 -3.98
C ILE A 159 9.00 -5.84 -3.94
N THR A 160 9.74 -5.97 -5.04
CA THR A 160 11.08 -5.38 -5.22
C THR A 160 11.15 -4.67 -6.55
N ILE A 161 11.99 -3.64 -6.63
CA ILE A 161 12.38 -3.05 -7.90
C ILE A 161 13.51 -3.92 -8.47
N GLU A 162 13.25 -4.55 -9.60
CA GLU A 162 14.23 -5.39 -10.32
C GLU A 162 15.23 -4.50 -11.08
N HIS A 163 14.70 -3.56 -11.83
CA HIS A 163 15.50 -2.57 -12.55
C HIS A 163 14.92 -1.17 -12.32
N PRO A 164 15.74 -0.17 -11.97
CA PRO A 164 15.28 1.21 -11.81
C PRO A 164 14.85 1.79 -13.16
N LEU A 165 13.77 2.58 -13.13
CA LEU A 165 13.31 3.31 -14.30
C LEU A 165 14.09 4.62 -14.43
N MET A 166 14.82 4.81 -15.53
CA MET A 166 15.69 5.96 -15.73
C MET A 166 15.01 7.13 -16.45
N GLU A 167 13.88 6.87 -17.12
CA GLU A 167 13.11 7.87 -17.86
C GLU A 167 11.62 7.53 -17.85
N ILE A 168 10.77 8.54 -17.97
CA ILE A 168 9.33 8.35 -18.06
C ILE A 168 8.99 7.75 -19.42
N CYS A 169 8.40 6.57 -19.41
CA CYS A 169 7.95 5.85 -20.59
C CYS A 169 6.58 5.21 -20.35
N ASP A 170 5.98 4.68 -21.38
CA ASP A 170 4.79 3.85 -21.26
C ASP A 170 5.15 2.54 -20.57
N LEU A 171 4.27 2.10 -19.67
CA LEU A 171 4.46 0.87 -18.91
C LEU A 171 3.45 -0.19 -19.32
N GLU A 172 3.87 -1.44 -19.37
CA GLU A 172 2.99 -2.59 -19.49
C GLU A 172 2.77 -3.20 -18.12
N LEU A 173 1.51 -3.32 -17.71
CA LEU A 173 1.08 -4.05 -16.53
C LEU A 173 0.50 -5.38 -17.00
N SER A 174 1.08 -6.50 -16.60
CA SER A 174 0.66 -7.82 -17.05
C SER A 174 0.72 -8.85 -15.93
N GLY A 175 0.01 -9.97 -16.12
CA GLY A 175 0.04 -11.08 -15.19
C GLY A 175 -0.96 -12.18 -15.49
N GLN A 176 -0.89 -13.22 -14.67
CA GLN A 176 -1.78 -14.39 -14.75
C GLN A 176 -1.81 -15.17 -13.44
N VAL A 177 -2.78 -16.05 -13.28
CA VAL A 177 -2.81 -17.00 -12.16
C VAL A 177 -1.71 -18.03 -12.38
N THR A 178 -0.82 -18.16 -11.39
CA THR A 178 0.32 -19.10 -11.46
C THR A 178 0.19 -20.29 -10.51
N TYR A 179 -0.65 -20.16 -9.47
CA TYR A 179 -0.90 -21.26 -8.53
C TYR A 179 -2.35 -21.30 -8.07
N ALA A 180 -3.04 -22.37 -8.39
CA ALA A 180 -4.39 -22.69 -7.91
C ALA A 180 -4.58 -24.21 -7.91
N THR A 181 -4.91 -24.77 -6.74
CA THR A 181 -4.99 -26.22 -6.49
C THR A 181 -6.42 -26.72 -6.32
N GLY A 182 -7.42 -25.94 -6.70
CA GLY A 182 -8.83 -26.28 -6.46
C GLY A 182 -9.33 -25.91 -5.05
N ARG A 183 -8.51 -25.19 -4.24
CA ARG A 183 -8.91 -24.58 -2.97
C ARG A 183 -9.45 -23.18 -3.19
N SER A 184 -9.76 -22.46 -2.12
CA SER A 184 -10.34 -21.11 -2.19
C SER A 184 -9.33 -19.99 -2.50
N SER A 185 -8.03 -20.26 -2.46
CA SER A 185 -6.98 -19.31 -2.73
C SER A 185 -6.28 -19.57 -4.05
N MET A 186 -5.85 -18.50 -4.69
CA MET A 186 -5.02 -18.53 -5.89
C MET A 186 -3.88 -17.51 -5.74
N GLU A 187 -2.71 -17.80 -6.31
CA GLU A 187 -1.61 -16.86 -6.46
C GLU A 187 -1.59 -16.32 -7.88
N ILE A 188 -1.43 -15.01 -7.97
CA ILE A 188 -1.38 -14.26 -9.22
C ILE A 188 -0.02 -13.60 -9.31
N SER A 189 0.76 -13.98 -10.30
CA SER A 189 2.03 -13.33 -10.61
C SER A 189 1.78 -12.13 -11.50
N LEU A 190 2.37 -11.00 -11.13
CA LEU A 190 2.25 -9.71 -11.80
C LEU A 190 3.61 -9.15 -12.15
N GLN A 191 3.63 -8.38 -13.22
CA GLN A 191 4.82 -7.72 -13.73
C GLN A 191 4.48 -6.32 -14.20
N VAL A 192 5.36 -5.37 -13.91
CA VAL A 192 5.40 -4.05 -14.53
C VAL A 192 6.69 -3.96 -15.34
N ALA A 193 6.59 -3.66 -16.61
CA ALA A 193 7.74 -3.53 -17.51
C ALA A 193 7.61 -2.26 -18.38
N LYS A 194 8.69 -1.81 -18.99
CA LYS A 194 8.59 -0.84 -20.09
C LYS A 194 7.74 -1.45 -21.20
N ALA A 195 6.83 -0.67 -21.75
CA ALA A 195 5.93 -1.16 -22.80
C ALA A 195 6.73 -1.60 -24.03
N PRO A 196 6.73 -2.90 -24.39
CA PRO A 196 7.43 -3.35 -25.57
C PRO A 196 6.68 -2.93 -26.84
N PRO A 197 7.32 -2.91 -28.02
CA PRO A 197 6.64 -2.72 -29.28
C PRO A 197 5.46 -3.70 -29.47
N GLU A 198 4.49 -3.29 -30.27
CA GLU A 198 3.29 -4.12 -30.53
C GLU A 198 3.67 -5.52 -31.05
N GLY A 199 3.07 -6.56 -30.45
CA GLY A 199 3.34 -7.96 -30.80
C GLY A 199 4.59 -8.58 -30.17
N GLN A 200 5.37 -7.83 -29.40
CA GLN A 200 6.53 -8.33 -28.68
C GLN A 200 6.26 -8.50 -27.18
N LYS A 201 7.02 -9.39 -26.53
CA LYS A 201 7.05 -9.50 -25.07
C LYS A 201 8.10 -8.55 -24.49
N ALA A 202 7.87 -8.06 -23.29
CA ALA A 202 8.88 -7.30 -22.54
C ALA A 202 10.14 -8.15 -22.33
N LYS A 203 11.30 -7.52 -22.47
CA LYS A 203 12.58 -8.17 -22.23
C LYS A 203 12.85 -8.22 -20.72
N PRO A 204 13.67 -9.16 -20.22
CA PRO A 204 14.02 -9.23 -18.80
C PRO A 204 14.62 -7.94 -18.24
N GLU A 205 15.45 -7.25 -19.04
CA GLU A 205 16.07 -5.97 -18.65
C GLU A 205 15.07 -4.80 -18.55
N ASP A 206 13.90 -4.91 -19.17
CA ASP A 206 12.84 -3.90 -19.14
C ASP A 206 11.83 -4.12 -17.99
N VAL A 207 11.99 -5.21 -17.26
CA VAL A 207 11.12 -5.52 -16.11
C VAL A 207 11.51 -4.64 -14.93
N LEU A 208 10.57 -3.82 -14.45
CA LEU A 208 10.75 -2.89 -13.33
C LEU A 208 10.40 -3.55 -12.00
N ILE A 209 9.26 -4.22 -11.97
CA ILE A 209 8.69 -4.80 -10.74
C ILE A 209 8.13 -6.17 -11.08
N THR A 210 8.44 -7.17 -10.25
CA THR A 210 7.72 -8.42 -10.17
C THR A 210 7.12 -8.60 -8.79
N CYS A 211 5.92 -9.11 -8.72
CA CYS A 211 5.27 -9.40 -7.45
C CYS A 211 4.22 -10.50 -7.60
N ALA A 212 3.76 -11.03 -6.49
CA ALA A 212 2.64 -11.94 -6.48
C ALA A 212 1.60 -11.52 -5.43
N PHE A 213 0.34 -11.69 -5.78
CA PHE A 213 -0.80 -11.48 -4.89
C PHE A 213 -1.51 -12.80 -4.62
N THR A 214 -1.86 -13.03 -3.36
CA THR A 214 -2.74 -14.13 -2.99
C THR A 214 -4.17 -13.60 -2.90
N MET A 215 -5.03 -14.10 -3.78
CA MET A 215 -6.46 -13.78 -3.77
C MET A 215 -7.24 -14.94 -3.18
N VAL A 216 -8.31 -14.63 -2.45
CA VAL A 216 -9.22 -15.63 -1.87
C VAL A 216 -10.61 -15.40 -2.39
N SER A 217 -11.25 -16.47 -2.85
CA SER A 217 -12.64 -16.45 -3.32
C SER A 217 -13.59 -16.78 -2.19
N LEU A 218 -14.62 -15.95 -2.05
CA LEU A 218 -15.64 -16.03 -1.02
C LEU A 218 -17.02 -16.15 -1.69
N ASP A 219 -17.91 -16.88 -1.05
CA ASP A 219 -19.32 -16.87 -1.39
C ASP A 219 -19.92 -15.48 -1.14
N PRO A 220 -20.62 -14.88 -2.10
CA PRO A 220 -21.14 -13.53 -1.98
C PRO A 220 -22.13 -13.35 -0.82
N ALA A 221 -22.91 -14.38 -0.49
CA ALA A 221 -23.93 -14.34 0.55
C ALA A 221 -23.35 -14.66 1.93
N THR A 222 -22.65 -15.80 2.05
CA THR A 222 -22.16 -16.30 3.33
C THR A 222 -20.81 -15.74 3.76
N LYS A 223 -20.07 -15.11 2.82
CA LYS A 223 -18.67 -14.62 2.99
C LYS A 223 -17.68 -15.72 3.41
N LYS A 224 -18.04 -16.98 3.23
CA LYS A 224 -17.15 -18.12 3.50
C LYS A 224 -16.27 -18.42 2.29
N PRO A 225 -15.09 -18.98 2.48
CA PRO A 225 -14.21 -19.40 1.41
C PRO A 225 -14.89 -20.44 0.50
N VAL A 226 -14.73 -20.28 -0.82
CA VAL A 226 -15.28 -21.17 -1.86
C VAL A 226 -14.15 -21.63 -2.77
N ASN A 227 -14.21 -22.87 -3.18
CA ASN A 227 -13.22 -23.46 -4.09
C ASN A 227 -13.25 -22.79 -5.47
N VAL A 228 -12.09 -22.70 -6.09
CA VAL A 228 -11.87 -22.17 -7.44
C VAL A 228 -11.34 -23.27 -8.35
N ALA A 229 -11.44 -23.09 -9.65
CA ALA A 229 -10.90 -24.02 -10.63
C ALA A 229 -9.39 -24.25 -10.43
N PRO A 230 -8.89 -25.50 -10.44
CA PRO A 230 -7.46 -25.76 -10.47
C PRO A 230 -6.85 -25.38 -11.81
N LEU A 231 -5.53 -25.18 -11.85
CA LEU A 231 -4.79 -24.94 -13.08
C LEU A 231 -4.49 -26.24 -13.82
N LEU A 232 -4.66 -26.19 -15.12
CA LEU A 232 -4.18 -27.20 -16.07
C LEU A 232 -2.79 -26.76 -16.57
N LEU A 233 -1.77 -27.60 -16.37
CA LEU A 233 -0.37 -27.30 -16.72
C LEU A 233 -0.02 -28.05 -18.02
N GLU A 234 0.21 -27.31 -19.08
CA GLU A 234 0.50 -27.88 -20.39
C GLU A 234 2.01 -27.86 -20.71
N THR A 235 2.71 -26.77 -20.34
CA THR A 235 4.13 -26.57 -20.66
C THR A 235 5.04 -26.73 -19.43
N ASP A 236 6.33 -26.95 -19.69
CA ASP A 236 7.32 -27.01 -18.59
C ASP A 236 7.54 -25.66 -17.92
N GLU A 237 7.38 -24.56 -18.66
CA GLU A 237 7.40 -23.21 -18.09
C GLU A 237 6.26 -23.00 -17.09
N GLU A 238 5.04 -23.45 -17.44
CA GLU A 238 3.89 -23.39 -16.52
C GLU A 238 4.10 -24.25 -15.29
N ARG A 239 4.70 -25.45 -15.43
CA ARG A 239 5.06 -26.31 -14.28
C ARG A 239 6.07 -25.64 -13.36
N LEU A 240 7.06 -24.92 -13.92
CA LEU A 240 8.05 -24.17 -13.15
C LEU A 240 7.39 -23.01 -12.38
N LEU A 241 6.51 -22.25 -13.03
CA LEU A 241 5.75 -21.17 -12.39
C LEU A 241 4.84 -21.70 -11.29
N PHE A 242 4.15 -22.80 -11.53
CA PHE A 242 3.30 -23.44 -10.53
C PHE A 242 4.11 -23.90 -9.31
N LYS A 243 5.26 -24.54 -9.54
CA LYS A 243 6.18 -24.98 -8.47
C LYS A 243 6.68 -23.79 -7.65
N LYS A 244 7.04 -22.68 -8.30
CA LYS A 244 7.42 -21.44 -7.61
C LYS A 244 6.27 -20.90 -6.74
N GLY A 245 5.04 -20.93 -7.23
CA GLY A 245 3.84 -20.56 -6.44
C GLY A 245 3.63 -21.47 -5.24
N GLU A 246 3.87 -22.77 -5.38
CA GLU A 246 3.82 -23.72 -4.26
C GLU A 246 4.90 -23.42 -3.21
N GLU A 247 6.13 -23.17 -3.66
CA GLU A 247 7.25 -22.78 -2.79
C GLU A 247 6.92 -21.50 -2.02
N ASN A 248 6.36 -20.47 -2.67
CA ASN A 248 5.90 -19.25 -2.05
C ASN A 248 4.84 -19.52 -0.98
N TYR A 249 3.85 -20.38 -1.26
CA TYR A 249 2.83 -20.78 -0.31
C TYR A 249 3.44 -21.45 0.94
N GLN A 250 4.40 -22.37 0.77
CA GLN A 250 5.09 -23.03 1.87
C GLN A 250 5.97 -22.05 2.66
N ALA A 251 6.67 -21.14 1.98
CA ALA A 251 7.49 -20.11 2.61
C ALA A 251 6.66 -19.21 3.52
N LYS A 252 5.48 -18.75 3.07
CA LYS A 252 4.54 -17.98 3.90
C LYS A 252 4.15 -18.70 5.18
N LYS A 253 3.90 -20.00 5.09
CA LYS A 253 3.59 -20.84 6.25
C LYS A 253 4.79 -20.97 7.19
N GLY A 254 6.00 -21.03 6.64
CA GLY A 254 7.26 -21.06 7.39
C GLY A 254 7.57 -19.75 8.13
N LEU A 255 7.33 -18.59 7.49
CA LEU A 255 7.56 -17.27 8.09
C LEU A 255 6.75 -17.07 9.38
N ARG A 256 5.51 -17.53 9.42
CA ARG A 256 4.67 -17.47 10.64
C ARG A 256 5.29 -18.21 11.82
N LYS A 257 5.99 -19.32 11.59
CA LYS A 257 6.66 -20.12 12.63
C LYS A 257 7.93 -19.45 13.18
N ARG A 258 8.55 -18.55 12.40
CA ARG A 258 9.77 -17.80 12.79
C ARG A 258 9.48 -16.46 13.45
N SER A 259 8.22 -16.06 13.53
CA SER A 259 7.81 -14.83 14.18
C SER A 259 8.25 -14.81 15.65
N LEU A 260 8.59 -13.64 16.20
CA LEU A 260 8.93 -13.45 17.61
C LEU A 260 7.84 -13.90 18.59
N LEU A 261 6.59 -13.98 18.14
CA LEU A 261 5.49 -14.56 18.91
C LEU A 261 5.63 -16.07 19.11
N GLN A 262 6.43 -16.75 18.28
CA GLN A 262 6.65 -18.20 18.30
C GLN A 262 8.08 -18.57 18.74
N LYS A 263 9.06 -17.72 18.45
CA LYS A 263 10.48 -17.97 18.76
C LYS A 263 11.07 -16.75 19.45
N ALA A 264 11.41 -16.90 20.74
CA ALA A 264 12.12 -15.86 21.50
C ALA A 264 13.46 -15.46 20.83
N PRO A 265 14.05 -14.31 21.17
CA PRO A 265 15.41 -13.98 20.79
C PRO A 265 16.39 -15.08 21.19
N ASP A 266 17.32 -15.39 20.31
CA ASP A 266 18.43 -16.31 20.61
C ASP A 266 19.55 -15.60 21.40
N ASP A 267 20.64 -16.33 21.71
CA ASP A 267 21.73 -15.79 22.54
C ASP A 267 22.44 -14.61 21.84
N GLU A 268 22.63 -14.66 20.51
CA GLU A 268 23.21 -13.55 19.75
C GLU A 268 22.31 -12.30 19.81
N GLU A 269 21.03 -12.47 19.53
CA GLU A 269 20.06 -11.39 19.57
C GLU A 269 19.90 -10.82 20.99
N SER A 270 19.93 -11.68 22.01
CA SER A 270 19.86 -11.27 23.41
C SER A 270 21.09 -10.45 23.82
N ASN A 271 22.28 -10.84 23.38
CA ASN A 271 23.51 -10.06 23.61
C ASN A 271 23.48 -8.71 22.88
N LEU A 272 22.95 -8.66 21.67
CA LEU A 272 22.75 -7.39 20.94
C LEU A 272 21.77 -6.47 21.66
N ILE A 273 20.63 -6.99 22.11
CA ILE A 273 19.66 -6.24 22.89
C ILE A 273 20.30 -5.68 24.15
N HIS A 274 21.06 -6.51 24.88
CA HIS A 274 21.73 -6.09 26.11
C HIS A 274 22.79 -5.00 25.84
N SER A 275 23.58 -5.13 24.79
CA SER A 275 24.56 -4.11 24.41
C SER A 275 23.91 -2.77 24.05
N MET A 276 22.81 -2.78 23.31
CA MET A 276 22.05 -1.57 22.99
C MET A 276 21.43 -0.94 24.25
N TRP A 277 20.88 -1.74 25.13
CA TRP A 277 20.33 -1.26 26.38
C TRP A 277 21.41 -0.63 27.29
N THR A 278 22.57 -1.26 27.42
CA THR A 278 23.70 -0.72 28.20
C THR A 278 24.15 0.63 27.60
N LYS A 279 24.19 0.73 26.27
CA LYS A 279 24.54 1.98 25.58
C LYS A 279 23.48 3.06 25.79
N GLU A 280 22.19 2.71 25.81
CA GLU A 280 21.11 3.64 26.17
C GLU A 280 21.32 4.17 27.59
N MET A 281 21.64 3.28 28.53
CA MET A 281 21.88 3.69 29.92
C MET A 281 23.06 4.65 30.04
N SER A 282 24.15 4.49 29.27
CA SER A 282 25.27 5.44 29.26
C SER A 282 24.84 6.85 28.84
N TYR A 283 23.91 6.96 27.89
CA TYR A 283 23.37 8.28 27.45
C TYR A 283 22.45 8.94 28.49
N LEU A 284 21.85 8.16 29.37
CA LEU A 284 20.92 8.64 30.39
C LEU A 284 21.56 8.77 31.78
N SER A 285 22.86 8.45 31.91
CA SER A 285 23.56 8.51 33.20
C SER A 285 23.58 9.94 33.76
N PRO A 286 23.08 10.16 35.01
CA PRO A 286 23.07 11.49 35.62
C PRO A 286 24.46 12.01 35.95
N GLU A 287 25.42 11.13 36.22
CA GLU A 287 26.75 11.49 36.71
C GLU A 287 27.72 11.85 35.59
N SER A 288 27.66 11.16 34.49
CA SER A 288 28.53 11.37 33.32
C SER A 288 27.84 10.87 32.06
N PRO A 289 26.90 11.64 31.50
CA PRO A 289 26.20 11.20 30.30
C PRO A 289 27.16 11.19 29.11
N GLU A 290 27.27 10.05 28.42
CA GLU A 290 27.92 10.00 27.12
C GLU A 290 27.14 10.87 26.13
N GLN A 291 27.88 11.58 25.27
CA GLN A 291 27.23 12.37 24.24
C GLN A 291 26.61 11.45 23.18
N ARG A 292 25.29 11.51 23.03
CA ARG A 292 24.61 10.76 21.99
C ARG A 292 25.09 11.19 20.61
N PRO A 293 25.46 10.26 19.71
CA PRO A 293 25.79 10.58 18.32
C PRO A 293 24.70 11.37 17.63
N SER A 294 25.06 12.40 16.87
CA SER A 294 24.10 13.27 16.17
C SER A 294 23.29 12.54 15.08
N ASN A 295 23.79 11.42 14.58
CA ASN A 295 23.12 10.56 13.60
C ASN A 295 22.21 9.49 14.23
N MET A 296 22.10 9.47 15.56
CA MET A 296 21.24 8.52 16.28
C MET A 296 19.91 9.17 16.69
N VAL A 297 18.81 8.50 16.39
CA VAL A 297 17.45 8.90 16.78
C VAL A 297 16.78 7.75 17.52
N PHE A 298 16.03 8.05 18.58
CA PHE A 298 15.28 7.02 19.28
C PHE A 298 14.07 6.56 18.47
N MET A 299 13.76 5.26 18.54
CA MET A 299 12.65 4.67 17.77
C MET A 299 11.30 5.36 18.08
N SER A 300 11.05 5.69 19.36
CA SER A 300 9.85 6.43 19.77
C SER A 300 9.64 7.75 19.03
N ASP A 301 10.74 8.42 18.67
CA ASP A 301 10.72 9.76 18.06
C ASP A 301 10.45 9.69 16.55
N THR A 302 10.53 8.49 15.96
CA THR A 302 10.24 8.24 14.54
C THR A 302 8.75 7.98 14.26
N ASN A 303 7.91 7.89 15.30
CA ASN A 303 6.50 7.53 15.14
C ASN A 303 5.71 8.59 14.38
N LEU A 304 5.20 8.23 13.21
CA LEU A 304 4.29 9.05 12.41
C LEU A 304 2.91 8.38 12.36
N LYS A 305 1.86 9.15 12.61
CA LYS A 305 0.48 8.64 12.66
C LYS A 305 -0.40 9.38 11.66
N SER A 306 -1.32 8.65 11.05
CA SER A 306 -2.37 9.19 10.20
C SER A 306 -3.72 8.56 10.55
N ALA A 307 -4.79 9.31 10.36
CA ALA A 307 -6.16 8.81 10.49
C ALA A 307 -7.02 9.39 9.37
N MET A 308 -7.86 8.54 8.77
CA MET A 308 -8.74 8.95 7.68
C MET A 308 -10.06 8.20 7.70
N ILE A 309 -11.12 8.86 7.23
CA ILE A 309 -12.42 8.21 7.03
C ILE A 309 -12.40 7.47 5.70
N MET A 310 -12.87 6.23 5.71
CA MET A 310 -12.94 5.39 4.52
C MET A 310 -14.12 5.78 3.65
N GLN A 311 -13.83 6.55 2.62
CA GLN A 311 -14.85 7.12 1.75
C GLN A 311 -15.33 6.12 0.67
N PRO A 312 -16.57 6.27 0.19
CA PRO A 312 -17.14 5.37 -0.84
C PRO A 312 -16.36 5.35 -2.17
N GLN A 313 -15.58 6.40 -2.48
CA GLN A 313 -14.79 6.49 -3.71
C GLN A 313 -13.73 5.39 -3.80
N ASP A 314 -13.20 4.96 -2.66
CA ASP A 314 -12.12 3.99 -2.55
C ASP A 314 -12.63 2.56 -2.25
N ARG A 315 -13.93 2.31 -2.50
CA ARG A 315 -14.53 1.00 -2.29
C ARG A 315 -14.14 0.00 -3.37
N ASN A 316 -14.15 -1.27 -3.01
CA ASN A 316 -13.97 -2.35 -3.96
C ASN A 316 -15.24 -2.57 -4.84
N ARG A 317 -15.16 -3.48 -5.80
CA ARG A 317 -16.25 -3.85 -6.71
C ARG A 317 -17.54 -4.30 -5.97
N HIS A 318 -17.39 -4.84 -4.76
CA HIS A 318 -18.51 -5.33 -3.94
C HIS A 318 -19.15 -4.27 -3.05
N ASN A 319 -18.80 -3.00 -3.26
CA ASN A 319 -19.35 -1.77 -2.68
C ASN A 319 -19.08 -1.66 -1.19
N PHE A 320 -19.12 -2.26 -0.24
CA PHE A 320 -19.09 -1.94 1.19
C PHE A 320 -17.73 -2.11 1.87
N MET A 321 -16.66 -2.39 1.12
CA MET A 321 -15.29 -2.50 1.61
C MET A 321 -14.34 -1.65 0.77
N ILE A 322 -13.33 -1.11 1.43
CA ILE A 322 -12.18 -0.48 0.77
C ILE A 322 -11.33 -1.59 0.13
N PHE A 323 -10.80 -1.33 -1.06
CA PHE A 323 -9.98 -2.33 -1.73
C PHE A 323 -8.53 -2.32 -1.23
N GLY A 324 -7.82 -3.46 -1.37
CA GLY A 324 -6.50 -3.68 -0.79
C GLY A 324 -5.44 -2.71 -1.30
N GLY A 325 -5.48 -2.40 -2.59
CA GLY A 325 -4.55 -1.46 -3.22
C GLY A 325 -4.59 -0.05 -2.62
N PHE A 326 -5.75 0.42 -2.18
CA PHE A 326 -5.83 1.69 -1.44
C PHE A 326 -5.02 1.63 -0.14
N LEU A 327 -5.08 0.52 0.59
CA LEU A 327 -4.30 0.34 1.81
C LEU A 327 -2.80 0.30 1.49
N LEU A 328 -2.39 -0.39 0.43
CA LEU A 328 -1.00 -0.42 -0.02
C LEU A 328 -0.49 0.99 -0.33
N LYS A 329 -1.27 1.78 -1.07
CA LYS A 329 -0.94 3.18 -1.37
C LYS A 329 -0.78 4.01 -0.10
N GLN A 330 -1.75 3.98 0.82
CA GLN A 330 -1.73 4.81 2.03
C GLN A 330 -0.63 4.40 3.00
N THR A 331 -0.34 3.11 3.11
CA THR A 331 0.74 2.62 3.97
C THR A 331 2.11 2.93 3.38
N PHE A 332 2.27 2.86 2.05
CA PHE A 332 3.48 3.27 1.36
C PHE A 332 3.76 4.77 1.58
N GLU A 333 2.78 5.63 1.30
CA GLU A 333 2.93 7.08 1.45
C GLU A 333 3.27 7.48 2.90
N LEU A 334 2.66 6.83 3.90
CA LEU A 334 3.01 7.09 5.29
C LEU A 334 4.41 6.58 5.66
N ALA A 335 4.83 5.43 5.13
CA ALA A 335 6.18 4.91 5.34
C ALA A 335 7.24 5.83 4.71
N PHE A 336 7.01 6.30 3.49
CA PHE A 336 7.86 7.28 2.81
C PHE A 336 7.99 8.57 3.62
N CYS A 337 6.87 9.15 4.07
CA CYS A 337 6.87 10.34 4.93
C CYS A 337 7.64 10.10 6.24
N CYS A 338 7.50 8.91 6.85
CA CYS A 338 8.20 8.55 8.07
C CYS A 338 9.72 8.56 7.87
N VAL A 339 10.22 7.92 6.78
CA VAL A 339 11.65 7.93 6.47
C VAL A 339 12.15 9.33 6.14
N ALA A 340 11.44 10.06 5.30
CA ALA A 340 11.82 11.43 4.92
C ALA A 340 11.93 12.35 6.15
N SER A 341 10.95 12.28 7.07
CA SER A 341 10.95 13.05 8.32
C SER A 341 12.07 12.64 9.27
N PHE A 342 12.38 11.35 9.36
CA PHE A 342 13.42 10.81 10.21
C PHE A 342 14.82 11.13 9.67
N SER A 343 15.04 10.92 8.38
CA SER A 343 16.36 11.04 7.78
C SER A 343 16.70 12.46 7.32
N HIS A 344 15.71 13.32 7.10
CA HIS A 344 15.86 14.60 6.40
C HIS A 344 16.55 14.42 5.03
N ALA A 345 16.31 13.31 4.37
CA ALA A 345 16.79 12.96 3.06
C ALA A 345 15.65 12.31 2.25
N ARG A 346 15.79 12.29 0.93
CA ARG A 346 14.82 11.64 0.07
C ARG A 346 14.97 10.12 0.18
N PRO A 347 13.90 9.38 0.52
CA PRO A 347 13.92 7.94 0.49
C PRO A 347 13.81 7.40 -0.94
N ASN A 348 14.55 6.33 -1.25
CA ASN A 348 14.36 5.54 -2.46
C ASN A 348 13.83 4.16 -2.04
N PHE A 349 12.74 3.73 -2.63
CA PHE A 349 12.12 2.46 -2.28
C PHE A 349 12.98 1.27 -2.74
N ILE A 350 13.16 0.29 -1.87
CA ILE A 350 13.83 -0.98 -2.17
C ILE A 350 12.82 -2.11 -2.25
N SER A 351 12.04 -2.31 -1.18
CA SER A 351 11.12 -3.44 -1.13
C SER A 351 9.97 -3.23 -0.13
N LEU A 352 8.87 -3.93 -0.39
CA LEU A 352 7.82 -4.25 0.56
C LEU A 352 7.93 -5.73 0.92
N ASP A 353 8.00 -6.05 2.20
CA ASP A 353 8.00 -7.44 2.66
C ASP A 353 6.62 -8.10 2.52
N PRO A 354 6.54 -9.44 2.49
CA PRO A 354 5.27 -10.14 2.42
C PRO A 354 4.28 -9.66 3.47
N SER A 355 3.11 -9.25 3.06
CA SER A 355 2.10 -8.60 3.89
C SER A 355 0.75 -9.32 3.79
N THR A 356 0.03 -9.41 4.90
CA THR A 356 -1.27 -10.09 4.96
C THR A 356 -2.35 -9.08 5.37
N PHE A 357 -3.48 -9.11 4.65
CA PHE A 357 -4.69 -8.37 5.01
C PHE A 357 -5.51 -9.18 6.01
N GLU A 358 -5.51 -8.76 7.28
CA GLU A 358 -6.07 -9.55 8.38
C GLU A 358 -7.59 -9.41 8.50
N ASN A 359 -8.09 -8.19 8.34
CA ASN A 359 -9.51 -7.88 8.45
C ASN A 359 -9.94 -6.88 7.37
N PRO A 360 -11.18 -6.99 6.87
CA PRO A 360 -11.74 -6.04 5.92
C PRO A 360 -11.90 -4.65 6.54
N VAL A 361 -11.76 -3.62 5.70
CA VAL A 361 -11.97 -2.22 6.06
C VAL A 361 -13.30 -1.74 5.50
N PRO A 362 -14.35 -1.58 6.32
CA PRO A 362 -15.67 -1.13 5.86
C PRO A 362 -15.64 0.33 5.38
N VAL A 363 -16.48 0.65 4.39
CA VAL A 363 -16.79 2.03 4.02
C VAL A 363 -17.44 2.74 5.23
N GLY A 364 -17.06 3.97 5.50
CA GLY A 364 -17.54 4.78 6.64
C GLY A 364 -16.77 4.58 7.95
N SER A 365 -15.89 3.56 8.03
CA SER A 365 -15.03 3.37 9.20
C SER A 365 -13.86 4.35 9.22
N VAL A 366 -13.19 4.48 10.36
CA VAL A 366 -11.95 5.26 10.49
C VAL A 366 -10.76 4.31 10.45
N LEU A 367 -9.87 4.53 9.48
CA LEU A 367 -8.59 3.85 9.36
C LEU A 367 -7.52 4.64 10.12
N TYR A 368 -6.81 3.97 11.00
CA TYR A 368 -5.63 4.49 11.71
C TYR A 368 -4.39 3.81 11.19
N LEU A 369 -3.40 4.60 10.87
CA LEU A 369 -2.09 4.14 10.42
C LEU A 369 -1.03 4.64 11.41
N ARG A 370 -0.02 3.82 11.69
CA ARG A 370 1.16 4.20 12.47
C ARG A 370 2.40 3.62 11.83
N ALA A 371 3.26 4.51 11.33
CA ALA A 371 4.58 4.18 10.84
C ALA A 371 5.63 4.36 11.95
N THR A 372 6.60 3.47 12.00
CA THR A 372 7.74 3.51 12.95
C THR A 372 8.96 2.98 12.22
N VAL A 373 10.09 3.67 12.31
CA VAL A 373 11.37 3.13 11.84
C VAL A 373 11.78 2.01 12.78
N ALA A 374 11.74 0.79 12.27
CA ALA A 374 11.97 -0.42 13.05
C ALA A 374 13.46 -0.83 13.09
N TYR A 375 14.19 -0.58 11.99
CA TYR A 375 15.58 -1.01 11.85
C TYR A 375 16.32 -0.13 10.85
N THR A 376 17.60 0.08 11.10
CA THR A 376 18.52 0.76 10.18
C THR A 376 19.77 -0.08 9.98
N GLU A 377 20.26 -0.18 8.75
CA GLU A 377 21.43 -0.94 8.37
C GLU A 377 22.32 -0.08 7.47
N PRO A 378 23.57 0.26 7.91
CA PRO A 378 24.49 1.02 7.08
C PRO A 378 24.90 0.22 5.85
N VAL A 379 25.04 0.91 4.72
CA VAL A 379 25.55 0.34 3.46
C VAL A 379 26.82 1.10 3.09
N GLU A 380 27.95 0.42 3.11
CA GLU A 380 29.21 0.98 2.68
C GLU A 380 29.33 0.88 1.16
N THR A 381 29.75 1.97 0.54
CA THR A 381 30.02 2.03 -0.89
C THR A 381 31.50 2.30 -1.13
N ASP A 382 32.05 1.74 -2.22
CA ASP A 382 33.45 1.96 -2.63
C ASP A 382 33.79 3.44 -2.84
N SER A 383 32.78 4.30 -3.03
CA SER A 383 32.93 5.74 -3.22
C SER A 383 33.02 6.54 -1.92
N GLY A 384 32.97 5.89 -0.75
CA GLY A 384 32.96 6.56 0.57
C GLY A 384 31.64 7.28 0.92
N SER A 385 30.63 7.25 0.05
CA SER A 385 29.31 7.77 0.36
C SER A 385 28.60 6.85 1.35
N LYS A 386 27.97 7.45 2.36
CA LYS A 386 27.25 6.72 3.41
C LYS A 386 25.79 6.61 3.08
N TYR A 387 25.35 5.39 2.88
CA TYR A 387 23.93 5.05 2.70
C TYR A 387 23.41 4.25 3.89
N THR A 388 22.14 4.35 4.14
CA THR A 388 21.46 3.54 5.16
C THR A 388 20.21 2.93 4.58
N LYS A 389 20.05 1.61 4.73
CA LYS A 389 18.75 0.92 4.54
C LYS A 389 17.90 1.17 5.77
N VAL A 390 16.71 1.71 5.58
CA VAL A 390 15.77 2.05 6.64
C VAL A 390 14.52 1.18 6.49
N GLN A 391 14.24 0.34 7.48
CA GLN A 391 13.01 -0.44 7.53
C GLN A 391 11.95 0.28 8.34
N VAL A 392 10.78 0.46 7.74
CA VAL A 392 9.61 1.06 8.38
C VAL A 392 8.50 0.03 8.50
N ARG A 393 7.99 -0.13 9.70
CA ARG A 393 6.77 -0.88 9.95
C ARG A 393 5.57 0.07 9.98
N VAL A 394 4.54 -0.26 9.23
CA VAL A 394 3.24 0.43 9.25
C VAL A 394 2.18 -0.51 9.81
N ASP A 395 1.69 -0.21 10.99
CA ASP A 395 0.56 -0.91 11.60
C ASP A 395 -0.75 -0.22 11.20
N THR A 396 -1.74 -1.01 10.78
CA THR A 396 -3.04 -0.52 10.35
C THR A 396 -4.16 -1.05 11.23
N LYS A 397 -5.08 -0.18 11.64
CA LYS A 397 -6.24 -0.53 12.47
C LYS A 397 -7.47 0.19 11.96
N VAL A 398 -8.58 -0.52 11.93
CA VAL A 398 -9.88 0.07 11.63
C VAL A 398 -10.71 0.22 12.90
N ARG A 399 -11.44 1.33 13.00
CA ARG A 399 -12.41 1.56 14.05
C ARG A 399 -13.79 1.76 13.44
N ASP A 400 -14.73 0.99 13.91
CA ASP A 400 -16.15 1.24 13.66
C ASP A 400 -16.57 2.51 14.41
N VAL A 401 -17.16 3.47 13.69
CA VAL A 401 -17.52 4.77 14.25
C VAL A 401 -18.71 4.62 15.21
N GLU A 402 -19.68 3.76 14.87
CA GLU A 402 -20.91 3.59 15.64
C GLU A 402 -20.69 2.74 16.90
N HIS A 403 -19.94 1.65 16.78
CA HIS A 403 -19.75 0.69 17.89
C HIS A 403 -18.42 0.86 18.61
N GLY A 404 -17.52 1.71 18.12
CA GLY A 404 -16.21 1.97 18.73
C GLY A 404 -15.23 0.81 18.74
N THR A 405 -15.59 -0.33 18.13
CA THR A 405 -14.73 -1.52 18.07
C THR A 405 -13.50 -1.28 17.21
N LYS A 406 -12.35 -1.79 17.64
CA LYS A 406 -11.08 -1.67 16.90
C LYS A 406 -10.62 -3.04 16.44
N LYS A 407 -10.17 -3.15 15.18
CA LYS A 407 -9.58 -4.38 14.62
C LYS A 407 -8.28 -4.05 13.89
N SER A 408 -7.27 -4.91 14.02
CA SER A 408 -6.08 -4.86 13.15
C SER A 408 -6.50 -5.19 11.73
N THR A 409 -5.98 -4.46 10.74
CA THR A 409 -6.26 -4.74 9.33
C THR A 409 -5.02 -5.24 8.58
N GLY A 410 -3.85 -5.11 9.19
CA GLY A 410 -2.60 -5.65 8.67
C GLY A 410 -1.38 -4.91 9.19
N GLN A 411 -0.23 -5.45 8.82
CA GLN A 411 1.09 -4.90 9.10
C GLN A 411 1.88 -4.92 7.78
N PHE A 412 2.50 -3.77 7.47
CA PHE A 412 3.27 -3.59 6.23
C PHE A 412 4.69 -3.13 6.59
N ASN A 413 5.69 -3.79 6.02
CA ASN A 413 7.09 -3.50 6.30
C ASN A 413 7.78 -3.09 5.00
N TYR A 414 8.18 -1.82 4.94
CA TYR A 414 8.83 -1.19 3.79
C TYR A 414 10.31 -0.99 4.08
N THR A 415 11.14 -1.19 3.07
CA THR A 415 12.57 -0.87 3.13
C THR A 415 12.88 0.21 2.11
N PHE A 416 13.58 1.25 2.58
CA PHE A 416 14.04 2.37 1.77
C PHE A 416 15.55 2.53 1.90
N LEU A 417 16.18 3.11 0.88
CA LEU A 417 17.55 3.56 0.90
C LEU A 417 17.58 5.09 1.08
N VAL A 418 18.42 5.58 1.96
CA VAL A 418 18.68 7.01 2.12
C VAL A 418 20.19 7.30 2.00
N GLU A 419 20.55 8.42 1.35
CA GLU A 419 21.92 8.89 1.26
C GLU A 419 22.30 9.69 2.52
N LYS A 420 22.36 8.98 3.65
CA LYS A 420 22.72 9.53 4.95
C LYS A 420 23.13 8.43 5.90
N ASP A 421 24.11 8.72 6.75
CA ASP A 421 24.45 7.89 7.89
C ASP A 421 23.47 8.20 9.04
N ILE A 422 22.54 7.29 9.31
CA ILE A 422 21.53 7.48 10.35
C ILE A 422 21.21 6.15 11.05
N GLN A 423 21.02 6.20 12.35
CA GLN A 423 20.78 5.02 13.18
C GLN A 423 19.53 5.20 14.04
N VAL A 424 18.66 4.17 14.07
CA VAL A 424 17.55 4.08 15.02
C VAL A 424 17.95 3.28 16.26
N MET A 425 17.58 3.79 17.44
CA MET A 425 17.86 3.17 18.72
C MET A 425 16.55 2.86 19.47
N PRO A 426 16.27 1.58 19.79
CA PRO A 426 15.14 1.21 20.64
C PRO A 426 15.39 1.59 22.10
N LYS A 427 14.31 1.87 22.87
CA LYS A 427 14.33 2.21 24.30
C LYS A 427 13.55 1.24 25.17
N SER A 428 12.43 0.76 24.66
CA SER A 428 11.53 -0.12 25.42
C SER A 428 11.66 -1.56 24.97
N TYR A 429 11.27 -2.50 25.84
CA TYR A 429 11.24 -3.92 25.47
C TYR A 429 10.46 -4.19 24.18
N GLY A 430 9.33 -3.52 24.00
CA GLY A 430 8.54 -3.63 22.78
C GLY A 430 9.29 -3.14 21.52
N GLU A 431 10.08 -2.06 21.67
CA GLU A 431 10.91 -1.53 20.60
C GLU A 431 12.11 -2.44 20.29
N PHE A 432 12.74 -3.03 21.32
CA PHE A 432 13.78 -4.05 21.09
C PHE A 432 13.24 -5.26 20.33
N MET A 433 12.03 -5.71 20.64
CA MET A 433 11.39 -6.82 19.90
C MET A 433 11.06 -6.39 18.46
N LEU A 434 10.61 -5.16 18.25
CA LEU A 434 10.35 -4.63 16.92
C LEU A 434 11.64 -4.54 16.08
N TRP A 435 12.72 -4.09 16.69
CA TRP A 435 14.05 -4.02 16.07
C TRP A 435 14.58 -5.42 15.70
N THR A 436 14.49 -6.38 16.61
CA THR A 436 14.92 -7.77 16.37
C THR A 436 14.13 -8.42 15.23
N ASP A 437 12.81 -8.23 15.20
CA ASP A 437 11.96 -8.75 14.14
C ASP A 437 12.33 -8.13 12.76
N ALA A 438 12.61 -6.84 12.74
CA ALA A 438 13.04 -6.14 11.52
C ALA A 438 14.44 -6.61 11.06
N ARG A 439 15.39 -6.82 11.99
CA ARG A 439 16.71 -7.39 11.69
C ARG A 439 16.60 -8.79 11.09
N ARG A 440 15.75 -9.67 11.65
CA ARG A 440 15.49 -11.00 11.10
C ARG A 440 14.96 -10.92 9.67
N ARG A 441 14.08 -9.95 9.36
CA ARG A 441 13.58 -9.74 7.99
C ARG A 441 14.69 -9.29 7.05
N SER A 442 15.58 -8.37 7.48
CA SER A 442 16.74 -7.95 6.67
C SER A 442 17.64 -9.12 6.32
N GLN A 443 18.00 -9.94 7.33
CA GLN A 443 18.83 -11.12 7.15
C GLN A 443 18.20 -12.16 6.20
N ASN A 444 16.91 -12.43 6.36
CA ASN A 444 16.19 -13.34 5.46
C ASN A 444 16.12 -12.80 4.02
N ALA A 445 15.98 -11.48 3.87
CA ALA A 445 15.98 -10.84 2.57
C ALA A 445 17.35 -10.92 1.88
N ALA A 446 18.43 -10.68 2.62
CA ALA A 446 19.80 -10.81 2.13
C ALA A 446 20.15 -12.25 1.72
N ALA A 447 19.66 -13.25 2.45
CA ALA A 447 19.85 -14.66 2.12
C ALA A 447 19.14 -15.11 0.83
N LEU A 448 18.10 -14.37 0.39
CA LEU A 448 17.33 -14.64 -0.82
C LEU A 448 17.81 -13.80 -2.02
N ALA A 449 18.65 -12.78 -1.78
CA ALA A 449 19.15 -11.90 -2.83
C ALA A 449 20.30 -12.56 -3.60
N PRO A 450 20.45 -12.31 -4.92
CA PRO A 450 21.63 -12.72 -5.68
C PRO A 450 22.87 -12.03 -5.14
N THR A 451 23.97 -12.78 -5.01
CA THR A 451 25.21 -12.44 -4.31
C THR A 451 25.83 -11.07 -4.69
N GLY A 452 26.06 -10.22 -3.72
CA GLY A 452 27.10 -9.19 -3.55
C GLY A 452 27.17 -8.00 -4.53
N SER A 453 27.76 -8.14 -5.69
CA SER A 453 28.07 -7.00 -6.56
C SER A 453 26.88 -6.43 -7.34
N ARG A 454 25.84 -7.23 -7.58
CA ARG A 454 24.61 -6.79 -8.24
C ARG A 454 23.75 -5.90 -7.32
N GLU A 455 23.79 -6.12 -6.01
CA GLU A 455 23.01 -5.34 -5.05
C GLU A 455 23.51 -3.87 -5.00
N LEU A 456 24.80 -3.66 -4.96
CA LEU A 456 25.41 -2.31 -4.94
C LEU A 456 25.17 -1.54 -6.24
N SER A 457 25.22 -2.20 -7.40
CA SER A 457 24.93 -1.55 -8.69
C SER A 457 23.45 -1.22 -8.84
N ALA A 458 22.56 -2.10 -8.37
CA ALA A 458 21.12 -1.84 -8.33
C ALA A 458 20.77 -0.68 -7.37
N LEU A 459 21.40 -0.62 -6.20
CA LEU A 459 21.20 0.46 -5.23
C LEU A 459 21.68 1.83 -5.77
N ARG A 460 22.77 1.86 -6.56
CA ARG A 460 23.21 3.09 -7.23
C ARG A 460 22.22 3.55 -8.28
N GLY A 461 21.67 2.64 -9.09
CA GLY A 461 20.67 2.96 -10.09
C GLY A 461 19.34 3.47 -9.50
N LEU A 462 19.00 3.10 -8.24
CA LEU A 462 17.81 3.62 -7.57
C LEU A 462 17.86 5.13 -7.30
N LYS A 463 19.06 5.70 -7.08
CA LYS A 463 19.21 7.14 -6.85
C LYS A 463 18.85 7.97 -8.09
N ASP A 464 19.19 7.47 -9.27
CA ASP A 464 18.97 8.15 -10.55
C ASP A 464 17.63 7.75 -11.19
N SER A 465 16.89 6.87 -10.53
CA SER A 465 15.57 6.41 -10.98
C SER A 465 14.53 7.54 -10.93
N VAL A 466 13.64 7.56 -11.90
CA VAL A 466 12.44 8.44 -11.92
C VAL A 466 11.26 7.86 -11.14
N THR A 467 11.45 6.78 -10.37
CA THR A 467 10.47 6.26 -9.39
C THR A 467 10.82 6.70 -7.97
N GLU A 468 9.79 6.78 -7.12
CA GLU A 468 9.96 7.06 -5.67
C GLU A 468 10.75 5.99 -4.96
#